data_fff28ccfb3d62470a704ac972331f85d
#
_entry.id   fff28ccfb3d62470a704ac972331f85d
#
_cell.length_a   1.000
_cell.length_b   1.000
_cell.length_c   1.000
_cell.angle_alpha   90.00
_cell.angle_beta   90.00
_cell.angle_gamma   90.00
#
_symmetry.space_group_name_H-M   'P 1'
#
loop_
_entity.id
_entity.type
_entity.pdbx_description
1 polymer ?
#
loop_
_entity_poly.entity_id
_entity_poly.type
_entity_poly.pdbx_seq_one_letter_code
_entity_poly.pdbx_strand_id
1 'polypeptide(L)'
;MVRIGCEFTDVPESIVIDSSSTTNLDEGFLLNYEGNLEIHKLFDCSNKSPKEIVLIKCIHPNKPQLNDLLQLKISDLKGRLKELDVEESGVGLRISSSIRRAIYQHYDGQLQFSERYIQLNKEDGKSIWESLKQKLPIYALFQADRLSKEDDSEVQDPMKLDIIEAIRQVETEITQIVGEIKSNVEEVANRTLQHLKGFDPTLANELLPQFKNDPKWDSLFKLTLSGDSSIPINKRGSGVRRLILLSFFKAKVERKRGLNSRLKITFRC
;
A
#
# COMPACT_ATOMS: atom_id res chain seq x y z
N MET A 1 -6.87 0.79 24.31
CA MET A 1 -7.08 0.64 22.86
C MET A 1 -7.89 1.84 22.38
N VAL A 2 -7.41 2.57 21.36
CA VAL A 2 -8.11 3.72 20.75
C VAL A 2 -8.66 3.28 19.40
N ARG A 3 -9.90 3.67 19.08
CA ARG A 3 -10.55 3.36 17.80
C ARG A 3 -10.92 4.67 17.08
N ILE A 4 -10.54 4.78 15.83
CA ILE A 4 -10.87 5.90 14.95
C ILE A 4 -11.55 5.32 13.72
N GLY A 5 -12.77 5.76 13.41
CA GLY A 5 -13.53 5.36 12.23
C GLY A 5 -13.71 6.53 11.27
N CYS A 6 -13.66 6.24 9.97
CA CYS A 6 -13.98 7.18 8.91
C CYS A 6 -14.89 6.50 7.88
N GLU A 7 -15.92 7.20 7.46
CA GLU A 7 -16.83 6.79 6.40
C GLU A 7 -16.56 7.60 5.14
N PHE A 8 -16.48 6.92 4.00
CA PHE A 8 -16.20 7.52 2.70
C PHE A 8 -17.39 7.29 1.77
N THR A 9 -17.93 8.36 1.24
CA THR A 9 -18.98 8.37 0.22
C THR A 9 -18.39 8.47 -1.19
N ASP A 10 -19.21 8.34 -2.21
CA ASP A 10 -18.79 8.37 -3.63
C ASP A 10 -17.68 7.32 -3.92
N VAL A 11 -17.89 6.11 -3.43
CA VAL A 11 -16.94 5.00 -3.57
C VAL A 11 -16.84 4.60 -5.06
N PRO A 12 -15.63 4.40 -5.61
CA PRO A 12 -15.50 3.96 -7.00
C PRO A 12 -16.08 2.56 -7.18
N GLU A 13 -16.80 2.34 -8.27
CA GLU A 13 -17.44 1.04 -8.59
C GLU A 13 -16.43 -0.12 -8.65
N SER A 14 -15.19 0.15 -9.06
CA SER A 14 -14.16 -0.87 -9.14
C SER A 14 -12.84 -0.41 -8.54
N ILE A 15 -12.18 -1.32 -7.85
CA ILE A 15 -10.83 -1.15 -7.35
C ILE A 15 -9.95 -2.25 -7.96
N VAL A 16 -8.92 -1.82 -8.69
CA VAL A 16 -7.87 -2.74 -9.15
C VAL A 16 -7.03 -3.10 -7.94
N ILE A 17 -7.07 -4.36 -7.53
CA ILE A 17 -6.35 -4.87 -6.37
C ILE A 17 -4.95 -5.33 -6.76
N ASP A 18 -4.82 -5.95 -7.95
CA ASP A 18 -3.55 -6.28 -8.56
C ASP A 18 -3.67 -6.24 -10.10
N SER A 19 -2.55 -6.44 -10.80
CA SER A 19 -2.47 -6.42 -12.26
C SER A 19 -3.35 -7.48 -12.96
N SER A 20 -3.84 -8.47 -12.22
CA SER A 20 -4.61 -9.61 -12.75
C SER A 20 -6.06 -9.64 -12.27
N SER A 21 -6.44 -8.78 -11.30
CA SER A 21 -7.74 -8.90 -10.64
C SER A 21 -8.31 -7.52 -10.30
N THR A 22 -9.42 -7.21 -10.95
CA THR A 22 -10.29 -6.09 -10.57
C THR A 22 -11.35 -6.64 -9.61
N THR A 23 -11.40 -6.14 -8.38
CA THR A 23 -12.48 -6.48 -7.43
C THR A 23 -13.35 -5.25 -7.25
N ASN A 24 -14.64 -5.47 -7.37
CA ASN A 24 -15.65 -4.51 -6.98
C ASN A 24 -15.83 -4.62 -5.45
N LEU A 25 -15.91 -3.50 -4.74
CA LEU A 25 -16.15 -3.49 -3.29
C LEU A 25 -17.52 -4.08 -2.94
N ASP A 26 -18.51 -3.88 -3.80
CA ASP A 26 -19.85 -4.43 -3.66
C ASP A 26 -19.85 -5.95 -3.83
N GLU A 27 -19.24 -6.48 -4.89
CA GLU A 27 -19.08 -7.93 -5.11
C GLU A 27 -18.26 -8.62 -4.01
N GLY A 28 -17.39 -7.87 -3.33
CA GLY A 28 -16.61 -8.33 -2.18
C GLY A 28 -17.35 -8.22 -0.86
N PHE A 29 -18.57 -7.67 -0.84
CA PHE A 29 -19.34 -7.38 0.37
C PHE A 29 -18.57 -6.55 1.38
N LEU A 30 -17.92 -5.47 0.90
CA LEU A 30 -17.03 -4.61 1.68
C LEU A 30 -17.63 -3.22 1.96
N LEU A 31 -18.89 -3.01 1.62
CA LEU A 31 -19.62 -1.77 1.89
C LEU A 31 -20.55 -1.91 3.10
N ASN A 32 -20.83 -0.79 3.76
CA ASN A 32 -21.80 -0.74 4.85
C ASN A 32 -23.25 -0.69 4.35
N TYR A 33 -24.23 -0.59 5.23
CA TYR A 33 -25.67 -0.53 4.87
C TYR A 33 -26.04 0.62 3.93
N GLU A 34 -25.29 1.70 3.95
CA GLU A 34 -25.52 2.88 3.12
C GLU A 34 -24.78 2.79 1.76
N GLY A 35 -24.08 1.68 1.49
CA GLY A 35 -23.26 1.53 0.30
C GLY A 35 -21.96 2.32 0.38
N ASN A 36 -21.54 2.75 1.56
CA ASN A 36 -20.35 3.53 1.81
C ASN A 36 -19.18 2.64 2.29
N LEU A 37 -17.95 3.13 2.08
CA LEU A 37 -16.73 2.50 2.58
C LEU A 37 -16.44 3.01 3.99
N GLU A 38 -16.52 2.14 5.01
CA GLU A 38 -16.28 2.49 6.41
C GLU A 38 -15.01 1.82 6.93
N ILE A 39 -13.95 2.60 7.16
CA ILE A 39 -12.64 2.13 7.63
C ILE A 39 -12.42 2.52 9.08
N HIS A 40 -11.99 1.56 9.88
CA HIS A 40 -11.60 1.75 11.27
C HIS A 40 -10.14 1.42 11.50
N LYS A 41 -9.46 2.27 12.26
CA LYS A 41 -8.12 2.02 12.77
C LYS A 41 -8.19 1.81 14.28
N LEU A 42 -7.67 0.70 14.73
CA LEU A 42 -7.50 0.38 16.15
C LEU A 42 -6.03 0.55 16.51
N PHE A 43 -5.77 1.31 17.56
CA PHE A 43 -4.43 1.52 18.08
C PHE A 43 -4.30 0.87 19.46
N ASP A 44 -3.46 -0.14 19.54
CA ASP A 44 -3.06 -0.72 20.82
C ASP A 44 -1.91 0.10 21.39
N CYS A 45 -2.22 0.91 22.40
CA CYS A 45 -1.31 1.83 23.05
C CYS A 45 -0.62 1.21 24.29
N SER A 46 -0.67 -0.09 24.48
CA SER A 46 -0.01 -0.77 25.62
C SER A 46 1.52 -0.69 25.54
N ASN A 47 2.08 -0.49 24.37
CA ASN A 47 3.51 -0.34 24.13
C ASN A 47 3.88 1.11 23.74
N LYS A 48 5.17 1.47 23.85
CA LYS A 48 5.68 2.80 23.43
C LYS A 48 5.37 3.12 21.95
N SER A 49 5.34 2.11 21.10
CA SER A 49 4.92 2.24 19.69
C SER A 49 3.56 1.59 19.53
N PRO A 50 2.49 2.36 19.29
CA PRO A 50 1.16 1.81 19.11
C PRO A 50 1.10 0.86 17.91
N LYS A 51 0.51 -0.31 18.11
CA LYS A 51 0.28 -1.26 17.02
C LYS A 51 -1.05 -0.92 16.34
N GLU A 52 -0.99 -0.68 15.04
CA GLU A 52 -2.17 -0.36 14.22
C GLU A 52 -2.80 -1.64 13.67
N ILE A 53 -4.13 -1.74 13.78
CA ILE A 53 -4.95 -2.74 13.11
C ILE A 53 -5.98 -1.98 12.27
N VAL A 54 -6.04 -2.28 10.97
CA VAL A 54 -7.00 -1.70 10.04
C VAL A 54 -8.16 -2.66 9.83
N LEU A 55 -9.37 -2.16 10.03
CA LEU A 55 -10.62 -2.90 9.86
C LEU A 55 -11.50 -2.19 8.84
N ILE A 56 -12.23 -2.94 8.04
CA ILE A 56 -13.37 -2.46 7.29
C ILE A 56 -14.65 -2.91 7.99
N LYS A 57 -15.57 -1.97 8.20
CA LYS A 57 -16.90 -2.26 8.72
C LYS A 57 -17.85 -2.37 7.55
N CYS A 58 -18.44 -3.53 7.36
CA CYS A 58 -19.21 -3.84 6.16
C CYS A 58 -20.34 -4.82 6.44
N ILE A 59 -21.24 -4.96 5.47
CA ILE A 59 -22.30 -5.98 5.44
C ILE A 59 -21.74 -7.19 4.72
N HIS A 60 -21.44 -8.23 5.46
CA HIS A 60 -20.69 -9.39 4.97
C HIS A 60 -21.43 -10.71 5.26
N PRO A 61 -21.24 -11.75 4.42
CA PRO A 61 -21.81 -13.08 4.71
C PRO A 61 -21.44 -13.56 6.11
N ASN A 62 -22.42 -14.08 6.85
CA ASN A 62 -22.26 -14.48 8.25
C ASN A 62 -21.99 -15.98 8.45
N LYS A 63 -22.19 -16.82 7.42
CA LYS A 63 -21.88 -18.26 7.52
C LYS A 63 -20.40 -18.47 7.82
N PRO A 64 -20.03 -19.36 8.77
CA PRO A 64 -18.65 -19.57 9.16
C PRO A 64 -17.70 -19.92 8.01
N GLN A 65 -18.18 -20.66 7.01
CA GLN A 65 -17.39 -21.05 5.85
C GLN A 65 -17.18 -19.92 4.82
N LEU A 66 -17.94 -18.82 4.91
CA LEU A 66 -17.94 -17.73 3.93
C LEU A 66 -17.43 -16.40 4.49
N ASN A 67 -17.35 -16.27 5.80
CA ASN A 67 -17.11 -15.00 6.48
C ASN A 67 -15.63 -14.64 6.65
N ASP A 68 -14.71 -15.57 6.38
CA ASP A 68 -13.27 -15.44 6.57
C ASP A 68 -12.47 -15.49 5.26
N LEU A 69 -13.12 -15.60 4.11
CA LEU A 69 -12.47 -15.82 2.81
C LEU A 69 -11.41 -14.77 2.45
N LEU A 70 -11.55 -13.52 2.91
CA LEU A 70 -10.57 -12.46 2.72
C LEU A 70 -9.29 -12.61 3.57
N GLN A 71 -9.34 -13.47 4.59
CA GLN A 71 -8.24 -13.71 5.52
C GLN A 71 -7.50 -15.01 5.21
N LEU A 72 -7.95 -15.74 4.18
CA LEU A 72 -7.37 -17.02 3.78
C LEU A 72 -6.28 -16.82 2.72
N LYS A 73 -5.24 -17.65 2.80
CA LYS A 73 -4.26 -17.79 1.71
C LYS A 73 -4.89 -18.49 0.52
N ILE A 74 -4.30 -18.31 -0.67
CA ILE A 74 -4.80 -18.94 -1.89
C ILE A 74 -4.87 -20.49 -1.79
N SER A 75 -3.95 -21.11 -1.04
CA SER A 75 -3.98 -22.56 -0.73
C SER A 75 -5.25 -22.95 0.02
N ASP A 76 -5.58 -22.16 1.02
CA ASP A 76 -6.71 -22.42 1.92
C ASP A 76 -8.04 -22.08 1.24
N LEU A 77 -8.05 -21.05 0.38
CA LEU A 77 -9.20 -20.76 -0.50
C LEU A 77 -9.50 -21.90 -1.45
N LYS A 78 -8.47 -22.52 -2.05
CA LYS A 78 -8.66 -23.72 -2.90
C LYS A 78 -9.17 -24.90 -2.09
N GLY A 79 -8.68 -25.08 -0.86
CA GLY A 79 -9.18 -26.08 0.07
C GLY A 79 -10.66 -25.86 0.37
N ARG A 80 -11.03 -24.61 0.68
CA ARG A 80 -12.40 -24.21 0.98
C ARG A 80 -13.35 -24.40 -0.22
N LEU A 81 -12.85 -24.08 -1.45
CA LEU A 81 -13.62 -24.28 -2.68
C LEU A 81 -13.99 -25.77 -2.86
N LYS A 82 -13.05 -26.68 -2.61
CA LYS A 82 -13.27 -28.14 -2.65
C LYS A 82 -14.16 -28.65 -1.53
N GLU A 83 -13.94 -28.16 -0.31
CA GLU A 83 -14.75 -28.51 0.88
C GLU A 83 -16.22 -28.15 0.68
N LEU A 84 -16.49 -27.06 -0.03
CA LEU A 84 -17.84 -26.56 -0.33
C LEU A 84 -18.42 -27.14 -1.62
N ASP A 85 -17.74 -28.06 -2.27
CA ASP A 85 -18.16 -28.72 -3.53
C ASP A 85 -18.50 -27.71 -4.65
N VAL A 86 -17.73 -26.61 -4.73
CA VAL A 86 -17.89 -25.58 -5.77
C VAL A 86 -17.20 -26.03 -7.04
N GLU A 87 -17.88 -25.93 -8.17
CA GLU A 87 -17.33 -26.29 -9.48
C GLU A 87 -16.12 -25.45 -9.85
N GLU A 88 -15.01 -26.11 -10.21
CA GLU A 88 -13.75 -25.44 -10.58
C GLU A 88 -13.72 -24.96 -12.04
N SER A 89 -14.72 -25.35 -12.86
CA SER A 89 -14.77 -25.01 -14.28
C SER A 89 -14.91 -23.48 -14.46
N GLY A 90 -13.96 -22.89 -15.20
CA GLY A 90 -13.94 -21.44 -15.42
C GLY A 90 -13.40 -20.60 -14.29
N VAL A 91 -13.01 -21.19 -13.16
CA VAL A 91 -12.45 -20.45 -12.01
C VAL A 91 -10.94 -20.25 -12.17
N GLY A 92 -10.49 -19.01 -12.06
CA GLY A 92 -9.07 -18.66 -12.05
C GLY A 92 -8.39 -19.07 -10.75
N LEU A 93 -7.99 -20.35 -10.62
CA LEU A 93 -7.44 -20.94 -9.39
C LEU A 93 -6.12 -20.31 -8.90
N ARG A 94 -5.52 -19.40 -9.67
CA ARG A 94 -4.32 -18.65 -9.27
C ARG A 94 -4.65 -17.23 -8.76
N ILE A 95 -5.93 -16.86 -8.77
CA ILE A 95 -6.43 -15.52 -8.44
C ILE A 95 -7.40 -15.64 -7.28
N SER A 96 -7.04 -15.15 -6.10
CA SER A 96 -7.85 -15.25 -4.88
C SER A 96 -9.24 -14.64 -5.03
N SER A 97 -9.37 -13.50 -5.71
CA SER A 97 -10.67 -12.86 -5.97
C SER A 97 -11.59 -13.70 -6.85
N SER A 98 -11.04 -14.42 -7.85
CA SER A 98 -11.80 -15.34 -8.68
C SER A 98 -12.37 -16.52 -7.88
N ILE A 99 -11.55 -17.08 -7.00
CA ILE A 99 -11.98 -18.20 -6.11
C ILE A 99 -13.08 -17.73 -5.15
N ARG A 100 -12.89 -16.57 -4.50
CA ARG A 100 -13.92 -16.01 -3.60
C ARG A 100 -15.23 -15.73 -4.33
N ARG A 101 -15.16 -15.14 -5.53
CA ARG A 101 -16.38 -14.89 -6.35
C ARG A 101 -17.10 -16.20 -6.66
N ALA A 102 -16.40 -17.25 -7.08
CA ALA A 102 -17.00 -18.56 -7.36
C ALA A 102 -17.70 -19.13 -6.12
N ILE A 103 -17.07 -19.04 -4.95
CA ILE A 103 -17.65 -19.49 -3.69
C ILE A 103 -18.92 -18.70 -3.36
N TYR A 104 -18.90 -17.37 -3.45
CA TYR A 104 -20.09 -16.55 -3.18
C TYR A 104 -21.21 -16.79 -4.17
N GLN A 105 -20.92 -16.95 -5.45
CA GLN A 105 -21.90 -17.26 -6.48
C GLN A 105 -22.57 -18.64 -6.28
N HIS A 106 -21.80 -19.63 -5.81
CA HIS A 106 -22.36 -20.95 -5.50
C HIS A 106 -23.44 -20.87 -4.39
N TYR A 107 -23.33 -19.91 -3.48
CA TYR A 107 -24.28 -19.69 -2.40
C TYR A 107 -25.25 -18.52 -2.69
N ASP A 108 -25.34 -18.05 -3.93
CA ASP A 108 -26.27 -16.99 -4.28
C ASP A 108 -27.71 -17.36 -3.91
N GLY A 109 -28.46 -16.39 -3.36
CA GLY A 109 -29.80 -16.64 -2.80
C GLY A 109 -29.85 -17.35 -1.44
N GLN A 110 -28.71 -17.89 -0.94
CA GLN A 110 -28.62 -18.53 0.38
C GLN A 110 -27.75 -17.74 1.36
N LEU A 111 -27.21 -16.62 0.91
CA LEU A 111 -26.35 -15.78 1.73
C LEU A 111 -27.19 -15.03 2.77
N GLN A 112 -26.77 -15.13 4.00
CA GLN A 112 -27.27 -14.31 5.11
C GLN A 112 -26.17 -13.31 5.48
N PHE A 113 -26.56 -12.07 5.68
CA PHE A 113 -25.62 -10.98 5.92
C PHE A 113 -25.74 -10.43 7.33
N SER A 114 -24.64 -9.97 7.88
CA SER A 114 -24.60 -9.20 9.11
C SER A 114 -23.50 -8.15 9.06
N GLU A 115 -23.61 -7.13 9.90
CA GLU A 115 -22.55 -6.16 10.10
C GLU A 115 -21.32 -6.82 10.72
N ARG A 116 -20.17 -6.65 10.09
CA ARG A 116 -18.91 -7.25 10.54
C ARG A 116 -17.74 -6.29 10.39
N TYR A 117 -16.71 -6.57 11.17
CA TYR A 117 -15.41 -5.93 11.10
C TYR A 117 -14.41 -6.91 10.53
N ILE A 118 -13.90 -6.65 9.32
CA ILE A 118 -12.94 -7.51 8.63
C ILE A 118 -11.57 -6.85 8.70
N GLN A 119 -10.58 -7.60 9.12
CA GLN A 119 -9.21 -7.12 9.23
C GLN A 119 -8.55 -7.04 7.85
N LEU A 120 -8.04 -5.84 7.48
CA LEU A 120 -7.44 -5.56 6.18
C LEU A 120 -5.90 -5.64 6.16
N ASN A 121 -5.25 -5.85 7.28
CA ASN A 121 -3.78 -5.95 7.32
C ASN A 121 -3.27 -7.40 7.33
N LYS A 122 -4.09 -8.34 6.86
CA LYS A 122 -3.76 -9.76 6.69
C LYS A 122 -4.13 -10.24 5.30
N GLU A 123 -3.29 -11.11 4.74
CA GLU A 123 -3.48 -11.84 3.49
C GLU A 123 -4.01 -10.94 2.35
N ASP A 124 -5.05 -11.35 1.64
CA ASP A 124 -5.65 -10.58 0.54
C ASP A 124 -6.23 -9.22 0.99
N GLY A 125 -6.68 -9.12 2.25
CA GLY A 125 -7.09 -7.85 2.84
C GLY A 125 -5.99 -6.79 2.77
N LYS A 126 -4.71 -7.19 2.84
CA LYS A 126 -3.56 -6.29 2.73
C LYS A 126 -3.47 -5.68 1.33
N SER A 127 -3.64 -6.46 0.28
CA SER A 127 -3.63 -5.96 -1.10
C SER A 127 -4.78 -5.00 -1.37
N ILE A 128 -5.97 -5.31 -0.83
CA ILE A 128 -7.14 -4.43 -0.88
C ILE A 128 -6.84 -3.10 -0.16
N TRP A 129 -6.25 -3.16 1.03
CA TRP A 129 -5.91 -1.97 1.80
C TRP A 129 -4.89 -1.08 1.10
N GLU A 130 -3.83 -1.65 0.54
CA GLU A 130 -2.81 -0.87 -0.18
C GLU A 130 -3.40 -0.17 -1.43
N SER A 131 -4.32 -0.82 -2.15
CA SER A 131 -5.03 -0.21 -3.27
C SER A 131 -6.01 0.88 -2.83
N LEU A 132 -6.78 0.63 -1.77
CA LEU A 132 -7.70 1.61 -1.18
C LEU A 132 -6.95 2.84 -0.68
N LYS A 133 -5.87 2.65 0.06
CA LYS A 133 -5.05 3.71 0.65
C LYS A 133 -4.57 4.75 -0.39
N GLN A 134 -4.30 4.31 -1.63
CA GLN A 134 -3.91 5.21 -2.72
C GLN A 134 -5.07 6.09 -3.21
N LYS A 135 -6.31 5.59 -3.08
CA LYS A 135 -7.53 6.28 -3.52
C LYS A 135 -8.17 7.15 -2.44
N LEU A 136 -7.81 6.91 -1.17
CA LEU A 136 -8.32 7.72 -0.07
C LEU A 136 -7.90 9.18 -0.21
N PRO A 137 -8.75 10.12 0.28
CA PRO A 137 -8.42 11.54 0.32
C PRO A 137 -7.12 11.79 1.08
N ILE A 138 -6.36 12.78 0.64
CA ILE A 138 -5.16 13.21 1.35
C ILE A 138 -5.61 13.90 2.63
N TYR A 139 -5.17 13.38 3.76
CA TYR A 139 -5.37 13.98 5.07
C TYR A 139 -4.05 14.55 5.59
N ALA A 140 -4.09 15.78 6.11
CA ALA A 140 -2.97 16.42 6.78
C ALA A 140 -3.46 17.13 8.04
N LEU A 141 -2.85 16.83 9.16
CA LEU A 141 -3.14 17.48 10.45
C LEU A 141 -2.11 18.59 10.70
N PHE A 142 -2.58 19.84 10.70
CA PHE A 142 -1.75 20.99 11.06
C PHE A 142 -1.96 21.30 12.55
N GLN A 143 -0.99 20.95 13.39
CA GLN A 143 -1.01 21.29 14.81
C GLN A 143 -0.45 22.69 15.02
N ALA A 144 -1.27 23.58 15.62
CA ALA A 144 -0.90 24.98 15.85
C ALA A 144 0.22 25.15 16.91
N ASP A 145 0.23 24.29 17.94
CA ASP A 145 1.02 24.51 19.17
C ASP A 145 2.13 23.46 19.39
N ARG A 146 2.39 22.58 18.41
CA ARG A 146 3.50 21.64 18.52
C ARG A 146 4.83 22.37 18.30
N LEU A 147 5.67 22.42 19.34
CA LEU A 147 7.08 22.77 19.17
C LEU A 147 7.68 21.80 18.18
N SER A 148 7.88 22.25 16.94
CA SER A 148 8.51 21.44 15.89
C SER A 148 9.94 21.12 16.33
N LYS A 149 10.18 19.89 16.73
CA LYS A 149 11.55 19.40 16.93
C LYS A 149 12.20 19.31 15.54
N GLU A 150 13.50 19.56 15.47
CA GLU A 150 14.25 19.52 14.21
C GLU A 150 14.15 18.17 13.50
N ASP A 151 13.76 17.10 14.22
CA ASP A 151 13.59 15.73 13.73
C ASP A 151 12.17 15.36 13.27
N ASP A 152 11.21 16.31 13.24
CA ASP A 152 9.85 16.00 12.75
C ASP A 152 9.89 15.76 11.23
N SER A 153 9.82 14.49 10.84
CA SER A 153 9.81 14.04 9.45
C SER A 153 8.67 14.64 8.61
N GLU A 154 7.57 15.06 9.25
CA GLU A 154 6.46 15.75 8.60
C GLU A 154 6.80 17.17 8.15
N VAL A 155 7.80 17.80 8.77
CA VAL A 155 8.24 19.16 8.48
C VAL A 155 9.51 19.17 7.63
N GLN A 156 10.33 18.11 7.71
CA GLN A 156 11.64 18.09 7.09
C GLN A 156 11.59 17.87 5.57
N ASP A 157 10.62 17.11 5.07
CA ASP A 157 10.59 16.80 3.65
C ASP A 157 9.17 16.56 3.11
N PRO A 158 8.33 17.59 3.01
CA PRO A 158 7.01 17.45 2.41
C PRO A 158 7.10 16.98 0.93
N MET A 159 8.26 17.14 0.29
CA MET A 159 8.52 16.73 -1.09
C MET A 159 9.01 15.29 -1.20
N LYS A 160 9.44 14.68 -0.10
CA LYS A 160 9.92 13.29 -0.09
C LYS A 160 8.87 12.31 -0.60
N LEU A 161 7.61 12.51 -0.22
CA LEU A 161 6.51 11.69 -0.71
C LEU A 161 6.29 11.82 -2.21
N ASP A 162 6.49 13.03 -2.78
CA ASP A 162 6.37 13.22 -4.23
C ASP A 162 7.57 12.65 -4.98
N ILE A 163 8.76 12.67 -4.37
CA ILE A 163 9.94 11.99 -4.91
C ILE A 163 9.69 10.47 -4.96
N ILE A 164 9.20 9.89 -3.88
CA ILE A 164 8.86 8.46 -3.82
C ILE A 164 7.81 8.11 -4.88
N GLU A 165 6.77 8.92 -5.03
CA GLU A 165 5.73 8.70 -6.03
C GLU A 165 6.26 8.83 -7.46
N ALA A 166 7.15 9.81 -7.72
CA ALA A 166 7.79 9.97 -9.02
C ALA A 166 8.70 8.78 -9.36
N ILE A 167 9.48 8.29 -8.37
CA ILE A 167 10.32 7.09 -8.54
C ILE A 167 9.45 5.88 -8.86
N ARG A 168 8.31 5.72 -8.17
CA ARG A 168 7.39 4.60 -8.40
C ARG A 168 6.81 4.59 -9.82
N GLN A 169 6.59 5.76 -10.42
CA GLN A 169 6.09 5.86 -11.80
C GLN A 169 7.08 5.33 -12.84
N VAL A 170 8.37 5.32 -12.53
CA VAL A 170 9.47 4.84 -13.39
C VAL A 170 10.19 3.62 -12.79
N GLU A 171 9.53 2.90 -11.87
CA GLU A 171 10.12 1.78 -11.13
C GLU A 171 10.52 0.62 -12.07
N THR A 172 9.74 0.40 -13.13
CA THR A 172 10.01 -0.64 -14.11
C THR A 172 11.29 -0.36 -14.89
N GLU A 173 11.45 0.88 -15.36
CA GLU A 173 12.63 1.34 -16.09
C GLU A 173 13.87 1.33 -15.19
N ILE A 174 13.73 1.77 -13.96
CA ILE A 174 14.81 1.73 -12.96
C ILE A 174 15.23 0.28 -12.71
N THR A 175 14.29 -0.63 -12.54
CA THR A 175 14.57 -2.06 -12.30
C THR A 175 15.30 -2.68 -13.48
N GLN A 176 14.90 -2.35 -14.71
CA GLN A 176 15.59 -2.79 -15.91
C GLN A 176 17.04 -2.29 -15.96
N ILE A 177 17.25 -0.98 -15.74
CA ILE A 177 18.60 -0.37 -15.75
C ILE A 177 19.49 -1.01 -14.69
N VAL A 178 18.97 -1.21 -13.47
CA VAL A 178 19.72 -1.90 -12.38
C VAL A 178 20.06 -3.33 -12.78
N GLY A 179 19.12 -4.04 -13.41
CA GLY A 179 19.34 -5.40 -13.91
C GLY A 179 20.48 -5.47 -14.97
N GLU A 180 20.48 -4.53 -15.92
CA GLU A 180 21.52 -4.44 -16.93
C GLU A 180 22.89 -4.13 -16.31
N ILE A 181 22.97 -3.19 -15.37
CA ILE A 181 24.21 -2.85 -14.66
C ILE A 181 24.73 -4.08 -13.88
N LYS A 182 23.85 -4.75 -13.12
CA LYS A 182 24.20 -5.95 -12.35
C LYS A 182 24.75 -7.04 -13.27
N SER A 183 24.06 -7.34 -14.37
CA SER A 183 24.49 -8.35 -15.35
C SER A 183 25.85 -8.04 -15.93
N ASN A 184 26.12 -6.81 -16.32
CA ASN A 184 27.41 -6.40 -16.90
C ASN A 184 28.54 -6.53 -15.85
N VAL A 185 28.30 -6.14 -14.62
CA VAL A 185 29.29 -6.26 -13.53
C VAL A 185 29.55 -7.73 -13.16
N GLU A 186 28.50 -8.55 -13.11
CA GLU A 186 28.63 -10.00 -12.85
C GLU A 186 29.42 -10.69 -13.97
N GLU A 187 29.23 -10.31 -15.22
CA GLU A 187 30.01 -10.84 -16.33
C GLU A 187 31.52 -10.56 -16.17
N VAL A 188 31.87 -9.31 -15.81
CA VAL A 188 33.27 -8.94 -15.56
C VAL A 188 33.82 -9.70 -14.35
N ALA A 189 33.06 -9.80 -13.26
CA ALA A 189 33.46 -10.54 -12.09
C ALA A 189 33.69 -12.03 -12.39
N ASN A 190 32.80 -12.66 -13.15
CA ASN A 190 32.91 -14.05 -13.54
C ASN A 190 34.15 -14.30 -14.45
N ARG A 191 34.43 -13.39 -15.39
CA ARG A 191 35.66 -13.44 -16.21
C ARG A 191 36.90 -13.32 -15.33
N THR A 192 36.88 -12.45 -14.33
CA THR A 192 37.99 -12.31 -13.38
C THR A 192 38.23 -13.61 -12.60
N LEU A 193 37.14 -14.27 -12.13
CA LEU A 193 37.24 -15.56 -11.45
C LEU A 193 37.75 -16.67 -12.38
N GLN A 194 37.39 -16.66 -13.67
CA GLN A 194 37.95 -17.60 -14.67
C GLN A 194 39.45 -17.41 -14.83
N HIS A 195 39.94 -16.18 -14.90
CA HIS A 195 41.37 -15.91 -14.95
C HIS A 195 42.07 -16.35 -13.66
N LEU A 196 41.46 -16.07 -12.50
CA LEU A 196 42.00 -16.51 -11.21
C LEU A 196 42.10 -18.02 -11.10
N LYS A 197 41.16 -18.76 -11.70
CA LYS A 197 41.18 -20.22 -11.72
C LYS A 197 42.43 -20.78 -12.40
N GLY A 198 43.02 -20.03 -13.35
CA GLY A 198 44.30 -20.37 -13.97
C GLY A 198 45.52 -20.23 -13.05
N PHE A 199 45.42 -19.44 -11.99
CA PHE A 199 46.50 -19.23 -11.01
C PHE A 199 46.27 -20.01 -9.71
N ASP A 200 45.05 -19.98 -9.17
CA ASP A 200 44.66 -20.69 -7.96
C ASP A 200 43.21 -21.19 -8.09
N PRO A 201 43.04 -22.47 -8.46
CA PRO A 201 41.72 -23.07 -8.61
C PRO A 201 40.93 -23.15 -7.29
N THR A 202 41.62 -23.31 -6.16
CA THR A 202 40.97 -23.45 -4.84
C THR A 202 40.32 -22.14 -4.46
N LEU A 203 41.09 -21.06 -4.49
CA LEU A 203 40.62 -19.73 -4.19
C LEU A 203 39.49 -19.29 -5.15
N ALA A 204 39.61 -19.58 -6.44
CA ALA A 204 38.57 -19.20 -7.41
C ALA A 204 37.23 -19.89 -7.17
N ASN A 205 37.22 -21.12 -6.64
CA ASN A 205 35.99 -21.85 -6.33
C ASN A 205 35.31 -21.39 -5.01
N GLU A 206 36.06 -20.75 -4.13
CA GLU A 206 35.51 -20.20 -2.86
C GLU A 206 34.87 -18.82 -3.03
N LEU A 207 35.20 -18.09 -4.11
CA LEU A 207 34.72 -16.73 -4.35
C LEU A 207 33.47 -16.72 -5.21
N LEU A 208 32.43 -16.01 -4.72
CA LEU A 208 31.18 -15.76 -5.47
C LEU A 208 30.91 -14.25 -5.53
N PRO A 209 30.68 -13.68 -6.71
CA PRO A 209 30.27 -12.29 -6.82
C PRO A 209 28.89 -12.10 -6.20
N GLN A 210 28.73 -11.09 -5.34
CA GLN A 210 27.45 -10.76 -4.70
C GLN A 210 27.26 -9.25 -4.58
N PHE A 211 26.07 -8.77 -4.94
CA PHE A 211 25.65 -7.41 -4.62
C PHE A 211 25.11 -7.35 -3.20
N LYS A 212 25.66 -6.49 -2.38
CA LYS A 212 25.27 -6.39 -0.97
C LYS A 212 23.95 -5.68 -0.75
N ASN A 213 23.62 -4.68 -1.56
CA ASN A 213 22.42 -3.83 -1.38
C ASN A 213 21.88 -3.36 -2.72
N ASP A 214 20.58 -3.15 -2.78
CA ASP A 214 19.96 -2.40 -3.86
C ASP A 214 20.08 -0.88 -3.64
N PRO A 215 20.17 -0.07 -4.71
CA PRO A 215 20.24 1.38 -4.60
C PRO A 215 19.02 1.95 -3.89
N LYS A 216 19.21 2.86 -2.94
CA LYS A 216 18.13 3.63 -2.30
C LYS A 216 17.87 4.89 -3.10
N TRP A 217 17.04 4.81 -4.10
CA TRP A 217 16.74 5.88 -5.04
C TRP A 217 16.15 7.13 -4.37
N ASP A 218 15.31 6.96 -3.35
CA ASP A 218 14.71 8.05 -2.58
C ASP A 218 15.74 8.93 -1.86
N SER A 219 16.91 8.38 -1.56
CA SER A 219 17.99 9.12 -0.89
C SER A 219 18.85 9.94 -1.86
N LEU A 220 18.81 9.64 -3.18
CA LEU A 220 19.59 10.36 -4.21
C LEU A 220 18.95 11.70 -4.57
N PHE A 221 17.62 11.81 -4.44
CA PHE A 221 16.89 13.00 -4.82
C PHE A 221 16.57 13.84 -3.58
N LYS A 222 17.21 14.98 -3.44
CA LYS A 222 16.94 15.94 -2.36
C LYS A 222 16.55 17.27 -3.00
N LEU A 223 15.28 17.67 -2.77
CA LEU A 223 14.79 18.97 -3.19
C LEU A 223 14.71 19.90 -1.98
N THR A 224 15.41 21.01 -2.03
CA THR A 224 15.38 22.04 -0.99
C THR A 224 14.85 23.32 -1.55
N LEU A 225 13.94 23.98 -0.83
CA LEU A 225 13.51 25.34 -1.13
C LEU A 225 14.45 26.32 -0.41
N SER A 226 15.26 27.04 -1.16
CA SER A 226 16.13 28.11 -0.63
C SER A 226 15.68 29.46 -1.20
N GLY A 227 15.69 30.49 -0.38
CA GLY A 227 15.49 31.89 -0.82
C GLY A 227 16.81 32.64 -0.77
N ASP A 228 16.78 33.95 -1.11
CA ASP A 228 17.94 34.84 -1.18
C ASP A 228 18.82 34.87 0.08
N SER A 229 18.25 34.50 1.24
CA SER A 229 18.98 34.46 2.50
C SER A 229 19.60 33.09 2.82
N SER A 230 19.52 32.11 1.92
CA SER A 230 20.01 30.72 2.13
C SER A 230 19.52 30.04 3.42
N ILE A 231 18.45 30.57 4.04
CA ILE A 231 17.89 30.03 5.27
C ILE A 231 16.99 28.84 4.93
N PRO A 232 17.32 27.60 5.38
CA PRO A 232 16.49 26.43 5.17
C PRO A 232 15.08 26.59 5.77
N ILE A 233 14.10 25.89 5.21
CA ILE A 233 12.68 25.96 5.65
C ILE A 233 12.54 25.67 7.14
N ASN A 234 13.25 24.66 7.66
CA ASN A 234 13.21 24.26 9.05
C ASN A 234 13.71 25.34 10.05
N LYS A 235 14.50 26.29 9.57
CA LYS A 235 14.98 27.45 10.37
C LYS A 235 14.14 28.73 10.19
N ARG A 236 13.09 28.69 9.36
CA ARG A 236 12.16 29.82 9.19
C ARG A 236 11.11 29.81 10.31
N GLY A 237 10.53 30.99 10.57
CA GLY A 237 9.47 31.13 11.55
C GLY A 237 8.28 30.19 11.32
N SER A 238 7.58 29.76 12.37
CA SER A 238 6.49 28.79 12.30
C SER A 238 5.38 29.17 11.33
N GLY A 239 5.04 30.44 11.20
CA GLY A 239 4.05 30.92 10.23
C GLY A 239 4.45 30.68 8.78
N VAL A 240 5.71 30.95 8.41
CA VAL A 240 6.24 30.73 7.05
C VAL A 240 6.25 29.23 6.73
N ARG A 241 6.67 28.37 7.67
CA ARG A 241 6.65 26.92 7.51
C ARG A 241 5.24 26.40 7.24
N ARG A 242 4.25 26.87 8.00
CA ARG A 242 2.83 26.49 7.81
C ARG A 242 2.30 26.91 6.45
N LEU A 243 2.64 28.12 5.97
CA LEU A 243 2.24 28.62 4.67
C LEU A 243 2.84 27.76 3.54
N ILE A 244 4.11 27.40 3.64
CA ILE A 244 4.77 26.51 2.66
C ILE A 244 4.13 25.13 2.65
N LEU A 245 3.89 24.53 3.82
CA LEU A 245 3.20 23.23 3.93
C LEU A 245 1.79 23.28 3.36
N LEU A 246 1.01 24.31 3.69
CA LEU A 246 -0.35 24.49 3.16
C LEU A 246 -0.35 24.62 1.63
N SER A 247 0.58 25.42 1.09
CA SER A 247 0.72 25.61 -0.36
C SER A 247 1.12 24.31 -1.06
N PHE A 248 2.01 23.53 -0.45
CA PHE A 248 2.40 22.22 -0.94
C PHE A 248 1.22 21.24 -0.97
N PHE A 249 0.44 21.16 0.13
CA PHE A 249 -0.75 20.32 0.16
C PHE A 249 -1.81 20.76 -0.83
N LYS A 250 -2.00 22.06 -1.02
CA LYS A 250 -2.91 22.60 -2.05
C LYS A 250 -2.49 22.13 -3.44
N ALA A 251 -1.23 22.29 -3.80
CA ALA A 251 -0.70 21.82 -5.08
C ALA A 251 -0.88 20.30 -5.27
N LYS A 252 -0.64 19.52 -4.22
CA LYS A 252 -0.83 18.06 -4.25
C LYS A 252 -2.29 17.66 -4.44
N VAL A 253 -3.23 18.35 -3.81
CA VAL A 253 -4.67 18.13 -3.99
C VAL A 253 -5.10 18.51 -5.41
N GLU A 254 -4.62 19.63 -5.94
CA GLU A 254 -4.90 20.08 -7.31
C GLU A 254 -4.38 19.05 -8.34
N ARG A 255 -3.17 18.53 -8.17
CA ARG A 255 -2.59 17.47 -9.01
C ARG A 255 -3.44 16.18 -8.97
N LYS A 256 -3.88 15.75 -7.79
CA LYS A 256 -4.75 14.56 -7.67
C LYS A 256 -6.15 14.79 -8.26
N ARG A 257 -6.70 16.00 -8.17
CA ARG A 257 -8.01 16.34 -8.79
C ARG A 257 -7.95 16.26 -10.31
N GLY A 258 -6.80 16.51 -10.92
CA GLY A 258 -6.59 16.34 -12.36
C GLY A 258 -6.49 14.88 -12.81
N LEU A 259 -6.19 13.95 -11.89
CA LEU A 259 -5.89 12.54 -12.21
C LEU A 259 -7.01 11.55 -11.84
N ASN A 260 -7.87 11.84 -10.85
CA ASN A 260 -8.98 10.91 -10.52
C ASN A 260 -10.08 11.50 -9.60
N SER A 261 -11.28 11.00 -9.80
CA SER A 261 -12.55 11.23 -9.12
C SER A 261 -12.55 11.00 -7.58
N ARG A 262 -12.87 11.96 -6.79
CA ARG A 262 -14.05 12.26 -5.95
C ARG A 262 -14.43 11.21 -4.91
N LEU A 263 -13.53 10.81 -4.02
CA LEU A 263 -13.97 10.35 -2.70
C LEU A 263 -14.25 11.58 -1.82
N LYS A 264 -15.49 11.74 -1.34
CA LYS A 264 -15.85 12.73 -0.33
C LYS A 264 -15.77 12.08 1.05
N ILE A 265 -15.26 12.81 2.01
CA ILE A 265 -15.26 12.38 3.42
C ILE A 265 -16.47 13.02 4.09
N THR A 266 -17.34 12.20 4.67
CA THR A 266 -18.34 12.65 5.59
C THR A 266 -17.88 12.26 7.00
N PHE A 267 -17.59 13.23 7.84
CA PHE A 267 -17.31 12.96 9.25
C PHE A 267 -18.67 12.84 9.98
N ARG A 268 -18.94 11.64 10.50
CA ARG A 268 -19.98 11.46 11.53
C ARG A 268 -19.27 11.37 12.87
N CYS A 269 -19.50 12.34 13.74
CA CYS A 269 -19.13 12.30 15.15
C CYS A 269 -20.08 11.39 15.92
#